data_46d6219dd7537f6b72a26ce3527e27de
#
_entry.id   46d6219dd7537f6b72a26ce3527e27de
#
_cell.length_a   1.000
_cell.length_b   1.000
_cell.length_c   1.000
_cell.angle_alpha   90.00
_cell.angle_beta   90.00
_cell.angle_gamma   90.00
#
_symmetry.space_group_name_H-M   'P 1'
#
loop_
_entity.id
_entity.type
_entity.pdbx_description
1 polymer ?
#
loop_
_entity_poly.entity_id
_entity_poly.type
_entity_poly.pdbx_seq_one_letter_code
_entity_poly.pdbx_strand_id
1 'polypeptide(L)'
;MTTPRQRLDDAVKIINTFLKEKDIPPSTAIAAAVAGVTTLVGASVYLYPETFLGIRRGSFSMGIAGMLQRHAARRRARKPIRVYMDGCFDLTHFGHANALRQAKACGDVLVVGLVPDAEIRRCKGPPVLNDAERLAVVESCKWVDEMILDVPYDINEQFMNELWHKHKIDYIVHGDDPCLLPDGSDAYAAPKREGRFKTIKRTEGVSTTDIVGRMLSASKAAENDLAKTPGSKSPFKKSKKSAVVEDVAEPAKKEHFCTTSRRVLQFSDGGKKPSDEDVVVYVHGAFDTFHAGHVDLLKSARALGTFVIVGVHDDAAVSSYAGAHYPILNVNERSLGVMACRHADEVIIGAPEVVTRDLLATFNVAFVVAEDSAARSPNAPAPAPPADPNAVPRALGIFREIKRGDGPGADITTKEIVSRIVENRAAFEERNKRKGASEAKYYELKNAGEIESATEE
;
A
#
# COMPACT_ATOMS: atom_id res chain seq x y z
N MET A 1 33.57 -6.19 55.46
CA MET A 1 32.66 -6.85 54.49
C MET A 1 31.88 -5.77 53.76
N THR A 2 32.12 -5.61 52.49
CA THR A 2 31.39 -4.63 51.65
C THR A 2 29.93 -5.05 51.46
N THR A 3 29.01 -4.11 51.62
CA THR A 3 27.58 -4.38 51.43
C THR A 3 27.26 -4.72 49.96
N PRO A 4 26.17 -5.46 49.67
CA PRO A 4 25.79 -5.78 48.29
C PRO A 4 25.66 -4.54 47.41
N ARG A 5 25.23 -3.41 47.97
CA ARG A 5 25.10 -2.12 47.28
C ARG A 5 26.47 -1.52 46.90
N GLN A 6 27.45 -1.58 47.80
CA GLN A 6 28.82 -1.13 47.51
C GLN A 6 29.48 -1.94 46.37
N ARG A 7 29.26 -3.27 46.36
CA ARG A 7 29.76 -4.14 45.25
C ARG A 7 29.11 -3.79 43.91
N LEU A 8 27.84 -3.43 43.89
CA LEU A 8 27.14 -3.03 42.67
C LEU A 8 27.67 -1.69 42.14
N ASP A 9 27.89 -0.71 43.05
CA ASP A 9 28.41 0.61 42.70
C ASP A 9 29.85 0.51 42.15
N ASP A 10 30.68 -0.35 42.72
CA ASP A 10 32.05 -0.63 42.25
C ASP A 10 32.03 -1.31 40.87
N ALA A 11 31.13 -2.27 40.63
CA ALA A 11 30.98 -2.92 39.37
C ALA A 11 30.52 -1.94 38.26
N VAL A 12 29.57 -1.07 38.56
CA VAL A 12 29.09 -0.02 37.64
C VAL A 12 30.21 0.96 37.30
N LYS A 13 31.07 1.34 38.25
CA LYS A 13 32.25 2.18 38.00
C LYS A 13 33.23 1.52 37.04
N ILE A 14 33.55 0.26 37.25
CA ILE A 14 34.48 -0.53 36.39
C ILE A 14 33.95 -0.59 34.98
N ILE A 15 32.64 -0.91 34.80
CA ILE A 15 32.00 -1.00 33.51
C ILE A 15 32.03 0.36 32.78
N ASN A 16 31.69 1.44 33.46
CA ASN A 16 31.70 2.78 32.87
C ASN A 16 33.11 3.23 32.42
N THR A 17 34.14 2.87 33.20
CA THR A 17 35.52 3.15 32.84
C THR A 17 35.94 2.37 31.58
N PHE A 18 35.62 1.10 31.51
CA PHE A 18 35.91 0.24 30.37
C PHE A 18 35.20 0.73 29.07
N LEU A 19 33.93 1.14 29.18
CA LEU A 19 33.15 1.67 28.07
C LEU A 19 33.76 2.97 27.54
N LYS A 20 34.24 3.83 28.42
CA LYS A 20 34.88 5.10 28.08
C LYS A 20 36.25 4.91 27.42
N GLU A 21 37.03 3.92 27.88
CA GLU A 21 38.31 3.56 27.26
C GLU A 21 38.18 2.94 25.87
N LYS A 22 37.05 2.30 25.57
CA LYS A 22 36.79 1.62 24.28
C LYS A 22 35.90 2.42 23.34
N ASP A 23 35.52 3.63 23.71
CA ASP A 23 34.65 4.53 22.93
C ASP A 23 33.31 3.88 22.51
N ILE A 24 32.75 3.03 23.41
CA ILE A 24 31.51 2.31 23.17
C ILE A 24 30.33 3.16 23.70
N PRO A 25 29.36 3.51 22.85
CA PRO A 25 28.18 4.24 23.29
C PRO A 25 27.41 3.48 24.39
N PRO A 26 26.95 4.17 25.44
CA PRO A 26 26.22 3.52 26.55
C PRO A 26 24.98 2.73 26.11
N SER A 27 24.29 3.18 25.06
CA SER A 27 23.14 2.48 24.49
C SER A 27 23.48 1.11 23.89
N THR A 28 24.63 1.01 23.19
CA THR A 28 25.11 -0.24 22.61
C THR A 28 25.60 -1.21 23.68
N ALA A 29 26.25 -0.70 24.72
CA ALA A 29 26.72 -1.50 25.85
C ALA A 29 25.54 -2.04 26.69
N ILE A 30 24.50 -1.24 26.90
CA ILE A 30 23.29 -1.68 27.59
C ILE A 30 22.56 -2.77 26.80
N ALA A 31 22.43 -2.61 25.48
CA ALA A 31 21.80 -3.61 24.62
C ALA A 31 22.59 -4.94 24.63
N ALA A 32 23.92 -4.89 24.52
CA ALA A 32 24.78 -6.06 24.59
C ALA A 32 24.78 -6.73 25.98
N ALA A 33 24.78 -5.93 27.05
CA ALA A 33 24.71 -6.44 28.43
C ALA A 33 23.35 -7.10 28.71
N VAL A 34 22.24 -6.49 28.29
CA VAL A 34 20.89 -7.07 28.40
C VAL A 34 20.78 -8.36 27.62
N ALA A 35 21.29 -8.41 26.38
CA ALA A 35 21.30 -9.63 25.58
C ALA A 35 22.18 -10.72 26.22
N GLY A 36 23.39 -10.37 26.69
CA GLY A 36 24.29 -11.29 27.38
C GLY A 36 23.74 -11.82 28.69
N VAL A 37 23.16 -10.96 29.54
CA VAL A 37 22.52 -11.36 30.79
C VAL A 37 21.28 -12.23 30.53
N THR A 38 20.47 -11.89 29.54
CA THR A 38 19.29 -12.68 29.18
C THR A 38 19.68 -14.09 28.70
N THR A 39 20.76 -14.17 27.90
CA THR A 39 21.30 -15.46 27.40
C THR A 39 21.93 -16.28 28.52
N LEU A 40 22.74 -15.66 29.40
CA LEU A 40 23.39 -16.31 30.53
C LEU A 40 22.37 -16.77 31.60
N VAL A 41 21.41 -15.93 31.93
CA VAL A 41 20.31 -16.28 32.86
C VAL A 41 19.45 -17.37 32.25
N GLY A 42 19.10 -17.27 30.96
CA GLY A 42 18.35 -18.29 30.26
C GLY A 42 19.08 -19.63 30.22
N ALA A 43 20.37 -19.63 29.87
CA ALA A 43 21.22 -20.84 29.87
C ALA A 43 21.41 -21.42 31.29
N SER A 44 21.64 -20.57 32.30
CA SER A 44 21.82 -21.01 33.70
C SER A 44 20.52 -21.58 34.28
N VAL A 45 19.38 -20.96 33.99
CA VAL A 45 18.05 -21.46 34.39
C VAL A 45 17.70 -22.77 33.66
N TYR A 46 18.10 -22.91 32.39
CA TYR A 46 17.89 -24.14 31.64
C TYR A 46 18.78 -25.29 32.09
N LEU A 47 20.07 -25.01 32.36
CA LEU A 47 21.06 -26.03 32.72
C LEU A 47 21.01 -26.40 34.22
N TYR A 48 20.72 -25.43 35.08
CA TYR A 48 20.74 -25.61 36.54
C TYR A 48 19.51 -25.01 37.22
N PRO A 49 18.29 -25.47 36.90
CA PRO A 49 17.05 -24.89 37.46
C PRO A 49 16.92 -25.02 38.99
N GLU A 50 17.52 -26.07 39.56
CA GLU A 50 17.42 -26.36 40.98
C GLU A 50 18.28 -25.44 41.84
N THR A 51 19.43 -25.02 41.31
CA THR A 51 20.40 -24.15 42.03
C THR A 51 20.04 -22.67 41.95
N PHE A 52 19.38 -22.22 40.91
CA PHE A 52 19.11 -20.81 40.65
C PHE A 52 17.75 -20.34 41.16
N LEU A 53 16.74 -21.19 41.11
CA LEU A 53 15.35 -20.84 41.44
C LEU A 53 14.67 -21.78 42.45
N GLY A 54 15.34 -22.84 42.89
CA GLY A 54 14.74 -23.84 43.81
C GLY A 54 13.58 -24.62 43.18
N ILE A 55 13.47 -24.64 41.86
CA ILE A 55 12.35 -25.20 41.13
C ILE A 55 12.78 -26.51 40.44
N ARG A 56 12.06 -27.62 40.68
CA ARG A 56 12.32 -28.92 40.04
C ARG A 56 12.22 -28.83 38.50
N ARG A 57 13.12 -29.54 37.80
CA ARG A 57 13.12 -29.68 36.34
C ARG A 57 11.70 -30.00 35.82
N GLY A 58 11.18 -29.22 34.94
CA GLY A 58 9.82 -29.36 34.37
C GLY A 58 8.77 -28.39 34.92
N SER A 59 8.90 -27.91 36.16
CA SER A 59 7.91 -26.96 36.73
C SER A 59 7.99 -25.56 36.16
N PHE A 60 9.21 -25.10 35.81
CA PHE A 60 9.41 -23.76 35.22
C PHE A 60 8.94 -23.69 33.77
N SER A 61 9.25 -24.73 32.95
CA SER A 61 8.79 -24.77 31.56
C SER A 61 7.26 -24.87 31.49
N MET A 62 6.64 -25.65 32.40
CA MET A 62 5.18 -25.70 32.54
C MET A 62 4.60 -24.37 33.01
N GLY A 63 5.30 -23.62 33.86
CA GLY A 63 4.88 -22.27 34.31
C GLY A 63 4.85 -21.26 33.15
N ILE A 64 5.90 -21.19 32.34
CA ILE A 64 5.97 -20.31 31.16
C ILE A 64 4.99 -20.78 30.09
N ALA A 65 4.94 -22.07 29.79
CA ALA A 65 3.97 -22.62 28.84
C ALA A 65 2.52 -22.38 29.29
N GLY A 66 2.23 -22.57 30.58
CA GLY A 66 0.92 -22.25 31.15
C GLY A 66 0.60 -20.76 31.18
N MET A 67 1.61 -19.90 31.31
CA MET A 67 1.45 -18.46 31.22
C MET A 67 1.19 -18.01 29.77
N LEU A 68 1.93 -18.56 28.80
CA LEU A 68 1.72 -18.35 27.37
C LEU A 68 0.37 -18.91 26.90
N GLN A 69 -0.01 -20.11 27.39
CA GLN A 69 -1.33 -20.69 27.10
C GLN A 69 -2.46 -19.86 27.70
N ARG A 70 -2.33 -19.37 28.92
CA ARG A 70 -3.32 -18.46 29.55
C ARG A 70 -3.40 -17.12 28.82
N HIS A 71 -2.28 -16.60 28.34
CA HIS A 71 -2.26 -15.37 27.53
C HIS A 71 -2.91 -15.60 26.16
N ALA A 72 -2.60 -16.70 25.51
CA ALA A 72 -3.24 -17.11 24.25
C ALA A 72 -4.75 -17.42 24.44
N ALA A 73 -5.13 -18.08 25.54
CA ALA A 73 -6.53 -18.33 25.87
C ALA A 73 -7.30 -17.04 26.18
N ARG A 74 -6.68 -16.09 26.90
CA ARG A 74 -7.28 -14.76 27.13
C ARG A 74 -7.43 -13.96 25.84
N ARG A 75 -6.47 -14.04 24.90
CA ARG A 75 -6.62 -13.46 23.54
C ARG A 75 -7.76 -14.11 22.75
N ARG A 76 -7.89 -15.46 22.83
CA ARG A 76 -8.97 -16.20 22.17
C ARG A 76 -10.36 -15.96 22.80
N ALA A 77 -10.41 -15.68 24.10
CA ALA A 77 -11.65 -15.40 24.81
C ALA A 77 -12.11 -13.92 24.68
N ARG A 78 -11.22 -13.03 24.20
CA ARG A 78 -11.60 -11.64 23.95
C ARG A 78 -12.35 -11.56 22.62
N LYS A 79 -13.52 -10.91 22.64
CA LYS A 79 -14.23 -10.55 21.41
C LYS A 79 -13.28 -9.75 20.51
N PRO A 80 -13.14 -10.11 19.22
CA PRO A 80 -12.29 -9.36 18.29
C PRO A 80 -12.81 -7.92 18.16
N ILE A 81 -11.90 -6.96 18.21
CA ILE A 81 -12.21 -5.56 17.93
C ILE A 81 -12.40 -5.41 16.42
N ARG A 82 -13.58 -4.96 16.02
CA ARG A 82 -13.93 -4.72 14.63
C ARG A 82 -13.87 -3.22 14.34
N VAL A 83 -13.06 -2.85 13.39
CA VAL A 83 -12.91 -1.47 12.94
C VAL A 83 -13.48 -1.31 11.54
N TYR A 84 -14.08 -0.17 11.27
CA TYR A 84 -14.66 0.17 9.98
C TYR A 84 -13.94 1.37 9.37
N MET A 85 -13.68 1.30 8.09
CA MET A 85 -13.18 2.41 7.29
C MET A 85 -13.91 2.40 5.95
N ASP A 86 -14.44 3.54 5.52
CA ASP A 86 -15.05 3.67 4.21
C ASP A 86 -14.27 4.60 3.30
N GLY A 87 -14.60 4.55 2.04
CA GLY A 87 -14.01 5.44 1.05
C GLY A 87 -14.44 5.16 -0.38
N CYS A 88 -14.10 6.10 -1.26
CA CYS A 88 -14.31 5.95 -2.70
C CYS A 88 -13.29 4.97 -3.32
N PHE A 89 -12.07 4.96 -2.82
CA PHE A 89 -10.95 4.13 -3.31
C PHE A 89 -10.75 4.21 -4.84
N ASP A 90 -11.05 5.37 -5.42
CA ASP A 90 -10.86 5.62 -6.84
C ASP A 90 -9.38 5.79 -7.16
N LEU A 91 -8.87 5.09 -8.21
CA LEU A 91 -7.44 4.99 -8.51
C LEU A 91 -6.63 4.63 -7.26
N THR A 92 -6.94 3.49 -6.66
CA THR A 92 -6.28 3.02 -5.43
C THR A 92 -4.76 3.07 -5.57
N HIS A 93 -4.12 3.77 -4.65
CA HIS A 93 -2.67 3.97 -4.60
C HIS A 93 -2.12 3.61 -3.21
N PHE A 94 -0.78 3.61 -3.07
CA PHE A 94 -0.13 3.24 -1.81
C PHE A 94 -0.59 4.07 -0.59
N GLY A 95 -1.08 5.29 -0.79
CA GLY A 95 -1.68 6.11 0.27
C GLY A 95 -2.95 5.49 0.83
N HIS A 96 -3.86 5.00 -0.03
CA HIS A 96 -5.03 4.24 0.38
C HIS A 96 -4.63 2.93 1.08
N ALA A 97 -3.67 2.20 0.51
CA ALA A 97 -3.18 0.96 1.09
C ALA A 97 -2.57 1.18 2.49
N ASN A 98 -1.83 2.28 2.70
CA ASN A 98 -1.28 2.64 4.01
C ASN A 98 -2.37 3.06 5.01
N ALA A 99 -3.45 3.71 4.56
CA ALA A 99 -4.60 4.01 5.39
C ALA A 99 -5.28 2.72 5.87
N LEU A 100 -5.54 1.77 4.96
CA LEU A 100 -6.09 0.45 5.30
C LEU A 100 -5.18 -0.32 6.27
N ARG A 101 -3.85 -0.26 6.08
CA ARG A 101 -2.88 -0.86 7.01
C ARG A 101 -2.95 -0.25 8.41
N GLN A 102 -3.04 1.06 8.51
CA GLN A 102 -3.16 1.77 9.79
C GLN A 102 -4.52 1.47 10.44
N ALA A 103 -5.61 1.47 9.68
CA ALA A 103 -6.94 1.11 10.17
C ALA A 103 -6.96 -0.34 10.70
N LYS A 104 -6.34 -1.30 9.99
CA LYS A 104 -6.17 -2.68 10.45
C LYS A 104 -5.40 -2.76 11.78
N ALA A 105 -4.41 -1.91 11.99
CA ALA A 105 -3.66 -1.86 13.24
C ALA A 105 -4.50 -1.34 14.43
N CYS A 106 -5.65 -0.70 14.18
CA CYS A 106 -6.57 -0.22 15.22
C CYS A 106 -7.51 -1.32 15.76
N GLY A 107 -7.54 -2.52 15.13
CA GLY A 107 -8.42 -3.63 15.53
C GLY A 107 -7.97 -4.99 15.01
N ASP A 108 -8.74 -6.00 15.36
CA ASP A 108 -8.47 -7.39 14.97
C ASP A 108 -9.08 -7.71 13.58
N VAL A 109 -10.20 -7.05 13.22
CA VAL A 109 -10.91 -7.22 11.94
C VAL A 109 -11.13 -5.85 11.32
N LEU A 110 -10.67 -5.64 10.10
CA LEU A 110 -10.95 -4.44 9.30
C LEU A 110 -12.08 -4.73 8.32
N VAL A 111 -13.17 -4.00 8.51
CA VAL A 111 -14.33 -3.99 7.62
C VAL A 111 -14.27 -2.72 6.78
N VAL A 112 -14.28 -2.84 5.46
CA VAL A 112 -14.17 -1.69 4.56
C VAL A 112 -15.48 -1.45 3.82
N GLY A 113 -15.96 -0.21 3.90
CA GLY A 113 -17.12 0.27 3.17
C GLY A 113 -16.72 0.84 1.81
N LEU A 114 -17.34 0.36 0.72
CA LEU A 114 -17.13 0.91 -0.61
C LEU A 114 -18.32 1.82 -0.98
N VAL A 115 -18.03 3.11 -1.14
CA VAL A 115 -19.02 4.11 -1.58
C VAL A 115 -19.34 3.89 -3.05
N PRO A 116 -20.64 3.75 -3.43
CA PRO A 116 -21.01 3.47 -4.80
C PRO A 116 -20.83 4.67 -5.74
N ASP A 117 -20.68 4.40 -7.04
CA ASP A 117 -20.48 5.41 -8.09
C ASP A 117 -21.52 6.53 -8.06
N ALA A 118 -22.77 6.19 -7.76
CA ALA A 118 -23.87 7.17 -7.69
C ALA A 118 -23.62 8.23 -6.60
N GLU A 119 -23.18 7.79 -5.42
CA GLU A 119 -22.85 8.66 -4.30
C GLU A 119 -21.58 9.49 -4.58
N ILE A 120 -20.57 8.88 -5.20
CA ILE A 120 -19.34 9.60 -5.58
C ILE A 120 -19.68 10.71 -6.57
N ARG A 121 -20.50 10.42 -7.59
CA ARG A 121 -20.94 11.44 -8.57
C ARG A 121 -21.67 12.58 -7.90
N ARG A 122 -22.53 12.29 -6.93
CA ARG A 122 -23.29 13.29 -6.18
C ARG A 122 -22.36 14.20 -5.34
N CYS A 123 -21.38 13.64 -4.66
CA CYS A 123 -20.60 14.35 -3.64
C CYS A 123 -19.26 14.92 -4.16
N LYS A 124 -18.58 14.19 -5.04
CA LYS A 124 -17.23 14.54 -5.51
C LYS A 124 -17.10 14.77 -7.02
N GLY A 125 -18.06 14.30 -7.80
CA GLY A 125 -17.99 14.25 -9.25
C GLY A 125 -17.69 12.84 -9.78
N PRO A 126 -17.48 12.66 -11.10
CA PRO A 126 -17.38 11.33 -11.70
C PRO A 126 -16.18 10.56 -11.16
N PRO A 127 -16.35 9.28 -10.77
CA PRO A 127 -15.21 8.40 -10.51
C PRO A 127 -14.53 8.01 -11.85
N VAL A 128 -13.25 7.67 -11.80
CA VAL A 128 -12.49 7.15 -12.93
C VAL A 128 -12.77 5.67 -13.15
N LEU A 129 -12.82 4.91 -12.05
CA LEU A 129 -13.08 3.48 -12.02
C LEU A 129 -14.51 3.23 -11.55
N ASN A 130 -15.18 2.22 -12.12
CA ASN A 130 -16.51 1.81 -11.69
C ASN A 130 -16.46 1.00 -10.38
N ASP A 131 -17.66 0.75 -9.80
CA ASP A 131 -17.81 0.02 -8.53
C ASP A 131 -17.06 -1.33 -8.52
N ALA A 132 -17.20 -2.11 -9.59
CA ALA A 132 -16.62 -3.45 -9.68
C ALA A 132 -15.08 -3.40 -9.81
N GLU A 133 -14.53 -2.45 -10.56
CA GLU A 133 -13.10 -2.23 -10.71
C GLU A 133 -12.47 -1.77 -9.39
N ARG A 134 -13.15 -0.88 -8.64
CA ARG A 134 -12.70 -0.41 -7.33
C ARG A 134 -12.78 -1.51 -6.28
N LEU A 135 -13.88 -2.27 -6.27
CA LEU A 135 -14.08 -3.42 -5.39
C LEU A 135 -12.96 -4.44 -5.53
N ALA A 136 -12.64 -4.86 -6.77
CA ALA A 136 -11.61 -5.87 -7.03
C ALA A 136 -10.26 -5.48 -6.42
N VAL A 137 -9.88 -4.20 -6.52
CA VAL A 137 -8.60 -3.71 -5.96
C VAL A 137 -8.64 -3.64 -4.44
N VAL A 138 -9.71 -3.10 -3.84
CA VAL A 138 -9.82 -2.96 -2.38
C VAL A 138 -9.90 -4.33 -1.71
N GLU A 139 -10.69 -5.25 -2.25
CA GLU A 139 -10.84 -6.61 -1.74
C GLU A 139 -9.51 -7.39 -1.82
N SER A 140 -8.70 -7.12 -2.84
CA SER A 140 -7.37 -7.72 -2.97
C SER A 140 -6.35 -7.21 -1.96
N CYS A 141 -6.63 -6.13 -1.24
CA CYS A 141 -5.72 -5.57 -0.26
C CYS A 141 -5.58 -6.51 0.95
N LYS A 142 -4.34 -6.87 1.32
CA LYS A 142 -4.06 -7.88 2.34
C LYS A 142 -4.51 -7.50 3.76
N TRP A 143 -4.76 -6.23 4.02
CA TRP A 143 -5.24 -5.74 5.32
C TRP A 143 -6.76 -5.70 5.45
N VAL A 144 -7.51 -5.88 4.36
CA VAL A 144 -8.97 -5.89 4.35
C VAL A 144 -9.47 -7.30 4.69
N ASP A 145 -10.30 -7.42 5.70
CA ASP A 145 -10.88 -8.72 6.09
C ASP A 145 -12.28 -8.91 5.51
N GLU A 146 -13.10 -7.84 5.52
CA GLU A 146 -14.49 -7.89 5.07
C GLU A 146 -14.85 -6.62 4.28
N MET A 147 -15.82 -6.74 3.37
CA MET A 147 -16.34 -5.62 2.59
C MET A 147 -17.83 -5.38 2.89
N ILE A 148 -18.24 -4.10 2.92
CA ILE A 148 -19.63 -3.67 2.87
C ILE A 148 -19.78 -2.81 1.62
N LEU A 149 -20.71 -3.19 0.75
CA LEU A 149 -21.00 -2.47 -0.48
C LEU A 149 -22.15 -1.49 -0.29
N ASP A 150 -22.28 -0.56 -1.23
CA ASP A 150 -23.39 0.41 -1.27
C ASP A 150 -23.52 1.25 0.01
N VAL A 151 -22.40 1.60 0.62
CA VAL A 151 -22.41 2.42 1.82
C VAL A 151 -22.64 3.90 1.46
N PRO A 152 -23.37 4.67 2.29
CA PRO A 152 -23.56 6.10 2.06
C PRO A 152 -22.24 6.86 2.17
N TYR A 153 -22.17 8.03 1.55
CA TYR A 153 -20.99 8.90 1.62
C TYR A 153 -20.82 9.54 3.02
N ASP A 154 -21.91 9.78 3.72
CA ASP A 154 -21.95 10.30 5.09
C ASP A 154 -22.34 9.21 6.08
N ILE A 155 -21.68 9.20 7.23
CA ILE A 155 -22.04 8.30 8.34
C ILE A 155 -23.18 8.94 9.14
N ASN A 156 -24.40 8.88 8.58
CA ASN A 156 -25.58 9.32 9.29
C ASN A 156 -25.95 8.36 10.43
N GLU A 157 -26.88 8.80 11.31
CA GLU A 157 -27.26 8.02 12.50
C GLU A 157 -27.88 6.65 12.16
N GLN A 158 -28.62 6.54 11.06
CA GLN A 158 -29.20 5.28 10.64
C GLN A 158 -28.11 4.28 10.25
N PHE A 159 -27.19 4.69 9.37
CA PHE A 159 -26.09 3.82 8.92
C PHE A 159 -25.13 3.50 10.06
N MET A 160 -24.86 4.46 10.94
CA MET A 160 -24.06 4.24 12.14
C MET A 160 -24.70 3.17 13.04
N ASN A 161 -26.01 3.17 13.24
CA ASN A 161 -26.72 2.14 13.97
C ASN A 161 -26.62 0.75 13.29
N GLU A 162 -26.63 0.69 11.95
CA GLU A 162 -26.37 -0.57 11.24
C GLU A 162 -24.94 -1.06 11.49
N LEU A 163 -23.96 -0.20 11.43
CA LEU A 163 -22.56 -0.56 11.72
C LEU A 163 -22.42 -1.15 13.13
N TRP A 164 -23.08 -0.54 14.16
CA TRP A 164 -23.02 -1.02 15.54
C TRP A 164 -23.78 -2.33 15.75
N HIS A 165 -24.96 -2.44 15.24
CA HIS A 165 -25.87 -3.53 15.60
C HIS A 165 -25.83 -4.71 14.63
N LYS A 166 -25.72 -4.46 13.32
CA LYS A 166 -25.67 -5.50 12.29
C LYS A 166 -24.22 -5.98 12.08
N HIS A 167 -23.29 -5.05 11.83
CA HIS A 167 -21.91 -5.38 11.50
C HIS A 167 -21.00 -5.51 12.71
N LYS A 168 -21.50 -5.17 13.93
CA LYS A 168 -20.77 -5.28 15.21
C LYS A 168 -19.45 -4.51 15.22
N ILE A 169 -19.44 -3.34 14.58
CA ILE A 169 -18.28 -2.45 14.54
C ILE A 169 -18.07 -1.84 15.93
N ASP A 170 -16.83 -1.76 16.38
CA ASP A 170 -16.44 -1.14 17.65
C ASP A 170 -15.97 0.31 17.44
N TYR A 171 -15.23 0.59 16.36
CA TYR A 171 -14.73 1.93 16.01
C TYR A 171 -14.80 2.20 14.52
N ILE A 172 -15.08 3.45 14.15
CA ILE A 172 -14.91 3.99 12.80
C ILE A 172 -13.54 4.66 12.73
N VAL A 173 -12.80 4.42 11.64
CA VAL A 173 -11.44 4.94 11.44
C VAL A 173 -11.40 5.75 10.15
N HIS A 174 -10.83 6.95 10.18
CA HIS A 174 -10.61 7.78 8.98
C HIS A 174 -9.29 8.53 9.06
N GLY A 175 -8.83 9.07 7.93
CA GLY A 175 -7.67 9.96 7.87
C GLY A 175 -7.85 11.24 8.67
N ASP A 176 -6.76 11.93 8.95
CA ASP A 176 -6.75 13.25 9.59
C ASP A 176 -7.07 14.40 8.60
N ASP A 177 -7.40 14.05 7.35
CA ASP A 177 -7.89 14.99 6.35
C ASP A 177 -9.42 15.22 6.46
N PRO A 178 -9.91 16.41 6.10
CA PRO A 178 -11.32 16.73 6.19
C PRO A 178 -12.13 15.91 5.18
N CYS A 179 -13.25 15.34 5.63
CA CYS A 179 -14.27 14.77 4.77
C CYS A 179 -15.55 15.58 4.89
N LEU A 180 -15.68 16.57 4.01
CA LEU A 180 -16.80 17.50 4.02
C LEU A 180 -17.88 17.07 3.03
N LEU A 181 -19.12 17.19 3.46
CA LEU A 181 -20.29 17.08 2.61
C LEU A 181 -20.44 18.33 1.72
N PRO A 182 -21.27 18.29 0.68
CA PRO A 182 -21.50 19.46 -0.19
C PRO A 182 -21.98 20.73 0.53
N ASP A 183 -22.64 20.59 1.67
CA ASP A 183 -23.08 21.70 2.55
C ASP A 183 -21.99 22.23 3.48
N GLY A 184 -20.81 21.58 3.48
CA GLY A 184 -19.66 21.92 4.32
C GLY A 184 -19.65 21.27 5.70
N SER A 185 -20.64 20.42 6.03
CA SER A 185 -20.67 19.66 7.29
C SER A 185 -19.68 18.48 7.26
N ASP A 186 -19.28 18.02 8.44
CA ASP A 186 -18.38 16.88 8.61
C ASP A 186 -19.12 15.54 8.44
N ALA A 187 -18.72 14.73 7.47
CA ALA A 187 -19.31 13.42 7.18
C ALA A 187 -19.20 12.44 8.36
N TYR A 188 -18.32 12.68 9.32
CA TYR A 188 -18.09 11.83 10.51
C TYR A 188 -18.51 12.49 11.83
N ALA A 189 -19.33 13.53 11.78
CA ALA A 189 -19.78 14.23 12.98
C ALA A 189 -20.50 13.31 13.99
N ALA A 190 -21.33 12.37 13.50
CA ALA A 190 -22.08 11.46 14.36
C ALA A 190 -21.17 10.50 15.15
N PRO A 191 -20.27 9.71 14.55
CA PRO A 191 -19.39 8.82 15.30
C PRO A 191 -18.38 9.54 16.19
N LYS A 192 -17.99 10.77 15.88
CA LYS A 192 -17.15 11.61 16.74
C LYS A 192 -17.88 11.97 18.04
N ARG A 193 -19.15 12.34 17.96
CA ARG A 193 -19.98 12.63 19.16
C ARG A 193 -20.14 11.41 20.07
N GLU A 194 -20.15 10.21 19.55
CA GLU A 194 -20.25 8.97 20.33
C GLU A 194 -18.91 8.48 20.91
N GLY A 195 -17.78 9.16 20.62
CA GLY A 195 -16.45 8.73 21.06
C GLY A 195 -15.99 7.39 20.47
N ARG A 196 -16.55 6.99 19.32
CA ARG A 196 -16.23 5.73 18.61
C ARG A 196 -15.54 5.99 17.27
N PHE A 197 -14.86 7.12 17.18
CA PHE A 197 -14.09 7.54 16.02
C PHE A 197 -12.60 7.52 16.34
N LYS A 198 -11.78 7.02 15.43
CA LYS A 198 -10.31 7.05 15.52
C LYS A 198 -9.72 7.70 14.29
N THR A 199 -8.75 8.57 14.50
CA THR A 199 -8.03 9.23 13.42
C THR A 199 -6.71 8.52 13.15
N ILE A 200 -6.38 8.32 11.86
CA ILE A 200 -5.08 7.84 11.39
C ILE A 200 -4.41 8.91 10.55
N LYS A 201 -3.07 8.86 10.50
CA LYS A 201 -2.31 9.87 9.77
C LYS A 201 -2.40 9.64 8.25
N ARG A 202 -2.80 10.68 7.51
CA ARG A 202 -2.78 10.66 6.04
C ARG A 202 -1.35 10.46 5.53
N THR A 203 -1.22 9.71 4.44
CA THR A 203 0.05 9.55 3.75
C THR A 203 0.32 10.75 2.86
N GLU A 204 1.41 11.46 3.15
CA GLU A 204 1.85 12.61 2.35
C GLU A 204 2.45 12.18 1.01
N GLY A 205 2.46 13.09 0.03
CA GLY A 205 3.14 12.92 -1.26
C GLY A 205 2.38 12.10 -2.28
N VAL A 206 1.12 11.71 -2.03
CA VAL A 206 0.28 11.03 -3.01
C VAL A 206 -1.20 11.35 -2.81
N SER A 207 -1.90 11.60 -3.90
CA SER A 207 -3.35 11.71 -3.93
C SER A 207 -3.90 11.30 -5.29
N THR A 208 -5.18 10.90 -5.34
CA THR A 208 -5.89 10.67 -6.61
C THR A 208 -5.84 11.90 -7.52
N THR A 209 -5.90 13.10 -6.93
CA THR A 209 -5.80 14.38 -7.66
C THR A 209 -4.44 14.52 -8.36
N ASP A 210 -3.34 14.19 -7.68
CA ASP A 210 -1.99 14.24 -8.26
C ASP A 210 -1.84 13.23 -9.39
N ILE A 211 -2.33 12.00 -9.20
CA ILE A 211 -2.27 10.95 -10.20
C ILE A 211 -3.04 11.35 -11.46
N VAL A 212 -4.26 11.88 -11.33
CA VAL A 212 -5.04 12.43 -12.44
C VAL A 212 -4.28 13.57 -13.13
N GLY A 213 -3.66 14.47 -12.37
CA GLY A 213 -2.83 15.55 -12.90
C GLY A 213 -1.64 15.05 -13.73
N ARG A 214 -0.94 14.02 -13.25
CA ARG A 214 0.17 13.36 -13.98
C ARG A 214 -0.32 12.74 -15.29
N MET A 215 -1.46 12.04 -15.30
CA MET A 215 -2.06 11.44 -16.50
C MET A 215 -2.44 12.49 -17.54
N LEU A 216 -3.08 13.59 -17.12
CA LEU A 216 -3.43 14.70 -18.01
C LEU A 216 -2.18 15.39 -18.58
N SER A 217 -1.12 15.54 -17.79
CA SER A 217 0.15 16.12 -18.24
C SER A 217 0.86 15.19 -19.24
N ALA A 218 0.91 13.89 -18.96
CA ALA A 218 1.48 12.87 -19.86
C ALA A 218 0.76 12.85 -21.21
N SER A 219 -0.58 12.90 -21.21
CA SER A 219 -1.38 12.96 -22.45
C SER A 219 -1.11 14.22 -23.26
N LYS A 220 -1.06 15.41 -22.62
CA LYS A 220 -0.71 16.67 -23.31
C LYS A 220 0.68 16.62 -23.93
N ALA A 221 1.65 16.04 -23.25
CA ALA A 221 3.01 15.89 -23.75
C ALA A 221 3.06 14.95 -24.98
N ALA A 222 2.34 13.81 -24.92
CA ALA A 222 2.22 12.89 -26.05
C ALA A 222 1.56 13.54 -27.27
N GLU A 223 0.49 14.33 -27.08
CA GLU A 223 -0.15 15.12 -28.16
C GLU A 223 0.83 16.11 -28.82
N ASN A 224 1.62 16.80 -28.00
CA ASN A 224 2.62 17.75 -28.47
C ASN A 224 3.76 17.09 -29.27
N ASP A 225 4.20 15.90 -28.86
CA ASP A 225 5.25 15.17 -29.56
C ASP A 225 4.77 14.64 -30.90
N LEU A 226 3.53 14.15 -30.98
CA LEU A 226 2.88 13.79 -32.25
C LEU A 226 2.75 14.98 -33.19
N ALA A 227 2.44 16.17 -32.67
CA ALA A 227 2.31 17.40 -33.49
C ALA A 227 3.64 17.90 -34.05
N LYS A 228 4.77 17.54 -33.43
CA LYS A 228 6.13 17.90 -33.89
C LYS A 228 6.70 16.98 -34.95
N THR A 229 6.09 15.79 -35.17
CA THR A 229 6.54 14.80 -36.16
C THR A 229 6.15 15.27 -37.57
N PRO A 230 7.10 15.52 -38.52
CA PRO A 230 6.78 15.97 -39.88
C PRO A 230 6.02 14.88 -40.63
N GLY A 231 4.73 15.12 -40.92
CA GLY A 231 3.91 14.24 -41.74
C GLY A 231 2.55 13.81 -41.21
N SER A 232 2.24 14.06 -39.95
CA SER A 232 0.94 13.74 -39.34
C SER A 232 -0.09 14.83 -39.65
N LYS A 233 -1.07 14.52 -40.54
CA LYS A 233 -2.26 15.35 -40.70
C LYS A 233 -3.23 15.02 -39.55
N SER A 234 -3.22 15.84 -38.51
CA SER A 234 -4.20 15.77 -37.41
C SER A 234 -5.61 16.09 -37.97
N PRO A 235 -6.63 15.29 -37.68
CA PRO A 235 -8.02 15.59 -38.04
C PRO A 235 -8.71 16.59 -37.12
N PHE A 236 -8.01 17.14 -36.10
CA PHE A 236 -8.62 18.08 -35.20
C PHE A 236 -8.43 19.54 -35.61
N LYS A 237 -9.55 20.20 -35.89
CA LYS A 237 -9.66 21.62 -36.26
C LYS A 237 -9.05 22.51 -35.20
N LYS A 238 -8.13 23.39 -35.61
CA LYS A 238 -7.59 24.51 -34.79
C LYS A 238 -8.73 25.34 -34.20
N SER A 239 -8.94 25.25 -32.92
CA SER A 239 -9.69 26.24 -32.15
C SER A 239 -8.78 27.42 -31.89
N LYS A 240 -9.37 28.65 -31.98
CA LYS A 240 -8.70 29.95 -31.97
C LYS A 240 -7.83 30.14 -30.74
N LYS A 241 -6.66 30.81 -30.97
CA LYS A 241 -5.74 31.35 -29.96
C LYS A 241 -6.48 31.95 -28.79
N SER A 242 -6.40 31.33 -27.65
CA SER A 242 -6.54 32.00 -26.36
C SER A 242 -5.16 32.46 -25.91
N ALA A 243 -5.12 33.65 -25.34
CA ALA A 243 -3.90 34.36 -24.96
C ALA A 243 -3.00 33.50 -24.08
N VAL A 244 -1.72 33.48 -24.41
CA VAL A 244 -0.65 32.92 -23.58
C VAL A 244 -0.61 33.77 -22.30
N VAL A 245 -1.16 33.23 -21.22
CA VAL A 245 -0.74 33.62 -19.88
C VAL A 245 0.56 32.83 -19.70
N GLU A 246 1.67 33.53 -19.62
CA GLU A 246 2.93 33.00 -19.12
C GLU A 246 2.67 32.58 -17.66
N ASP A 247 2.31 31.33 -17.48
CA ASP A 247 2.39 30.71 -16.19
C ASP A 247 3.88 30.64 -15.83
N VAL A 248 4.27 31.52 -14.94
CA VAL A 248 5.51 31.39 -14.19
C VAL A 248 5.35 30.07 -13.47
N ALA A 249 6.03 29.04 -13.98
CA ALA A 249 6.07 27.74 -13.36
C ALA A 249 6.52 27.94 -11.91
N GLU A 250 5.59 27.77 -10.96
CA GLU A 250 5.98 27.62 -9.56
C GLU A 250 7.07 26.55 -9.52
N PRO A 251 8.17 26.78 -8.79
CA PRO A 251 9.23 25.78 -8.68
C PRO A 251 8.55 24.50 -8.22
N ALA A 252 8.67 23.44 -9.03
CA ALA A 252 8.09 22.14 -8.76
C ALA A 252 8.33 21.83 -7.29
N LYS A 253 7.26 21.71 -6.51
CA LYS A 253 7.35 21.33 -5.10
C LYS A 253 8.25 20.12 -5.09
N LYS A 254 9.42 20.20 -4.45
CA LYS A 254 10.33 19.06 -4.30
C LYS A 254 9.51 17.95 -3.69
N GLU A 255 9.10 17.00 -4.51
CA GLU A 255 8.36 15.84 -4.08
C GLU A 255 9.29 15.06 -3.14
N HIS A 256 9.10 15.26 -1.84
CA HIS A 256 9.74 14.45 -0.82
C HIS A 256 9.07 13.08 -0.80
N PHE A 257 9.19 12.35 -1.90
CA PHE A 257 8.81 10.96 -1.93
C PHE A 257 9.88 10.15 -1.20
N CYS A 258 9.77 10.06 0.11
CA CYS A 258 10.61 9.20 0.92
C CYS A 258 10.03 7.80 0.96
N THR A 259 10.31 6.97 -0.05
CA THR A 259 10.25 5.53 0.14
C THR A 259 11.44 5.14 0.99
N THR A 260 11.25 5.19 2.28
CA THR A 260 12.26 4.71 3.21
C THR A 260 12.19 3.19 3.27
N SER A 261 13.32 2.54 3.54
CA SER A 261 13.37 1.10 3.86
C SER A 261 12.32 0.71 4.92
N ARG A 262 12.02 1.61 5.85
CA ARG A 262 10.99 1.44 6.86
C ARG A 262 9.58 1.30 6.25
N ARG A 263 9.24 2.04 5.17
CA ARG A 263 7.93 1.91 4.50
C ARG A 263 7.84 0.59 3.75
N VAL A 264 8.90 0.19 3.06
CA VAL A 264 8.97 -1.14 2.41
C VAL A 264 8.73 -2.24 3.45
N LEU A 265 9.42 -2.17 4.60
CA LEU A 265 9.21 -3.13 5.71
C LEU A 265 7.78 -3.13 6.25
N GLN A 266 7.12 -1.97 6.34
CA GLN A 266 5.72 -1.90 6.78
C GLN A 266 4.75 -2.57 5.80
N PHE A 267 5.08 -2.56 4.51
CA PHE A 267 4.27 -3.16 3.45
C PHE A 267 4.63 -4.63 3.19
N SER A 268 5.85 -5.06 3.48
CA SER A 268 6.28 -6.45 3.31
C SER A 268 5.76 -7.42 4.38
N ASP A 269 5.17 -6.90 5.47
CA ASP A 269 4.55 -7.69 6.55
C ASP A 269 5.46 -8.77 7.18
N GLY A 270 6.75 -8.42 7.30
CA GLY A 270 7.76 -9.31 7.88
C GLY A 270 8.31 -10.38 6.95
N GLY A 271 7.89 -10.38 5.67
CA GLY A 271 8.43 -11.22 4.58
C GLY A 271 8.42 -12.71 4.91
N LYS A 272 7.43 -13.44 4.42
CA LYS A 272 7.52 -14.90 4.41
C LYS A 272 8.65 -15.29 3.45
N LYS A 273 9.63 -16.04 3.91
CA LYS A 273 10.58 -16.69 3.00
C LYS A 273 9.91 -17.95 2.43
N PRO A 274 10.09 -18.23 1.13
CA PRO A 274 9.59 -19.49 0.59
C PRO A 274 10.31 -20.64 1.30
N SER A 275 9.57 -21.70 1.59
CA SER A 275 10.10 -22.98 2.06
C SER A 275 10.49 -23.87 0.87
N ASP A 276 11.22 -24.95 1.14
CA ASP A 276 11.59 -25.92 0.09
C ASP A 276 10.36 -26.65 -0.52
N GLU A 277 9.22 -26.61 0.16
CA GLU A 277 7.96 -27.20 -0.30
C GLU A 277 7.13 -26.23 -1.16
N ASP A 278 7.50 -24.93 -1.19
CA ASP A 278 6.75 -23.94 -1.92
C ASP A 278 6.98 -24.02 -3.44
N VAL A 279 5.89 -23.93 -4.19
CA VAL A 279 5.92 -23.75 -5.65
C VAL A 279 5.97 -22.26 -5.93
N VAL A 280 7.17 -21.78 -6.31
CA VAL A 280 7.41 -20.35 -6.57
C VAL A 280 6.96 -19.99 -7.98
N VAL A 281 6.07 -19.01 -8.07
CA VAL A 281 5.59 -18.42 -9.33
C VAL A 281 6.12 -17.00 -9.46
N TYR A 282 6.73 -16.69 -10.60
CA TYR A 282 7.24 -15.37 -10.93
C TYR A 282 6.35 -14.68 -11.95
N VAL A 283 5.95 -13.45 -11.65
CA VAL A 283 5.21 -12.56 -12.54
C VAL A 283 6.00 -11.26 -12.67
N HIS A 284 6.13 -10.70 -13.87
CA HIS A 284 6.84 -9.43 -14.02
C HIS A 284 6.10 -8.45 -14.93
N GLY A 285 6.33 -7.16 -14.73
CA GLY A 285 5.67 -6.12 -15.51
C GLY A 285 5.81 -4.72 -14.95
N ALA A 286 5.11 -3.77 -15.56
CA ALA A 286 5.06 -2.38 -15.10
C ALA A 286 4.26 -2.23 -13.80
N PHE A 287 3.12 -2.87 -13.68
CA PHE A 287 2.15 -2.70 -12.60
C PHE A 287 1.79 -1.23 -12.33
N ASP A 288 1.71 -0.44 -13.42
CA ASP A 288 1.40 0.98 -13.32
C ASP A 288 -0.08 1.19 -13.01
N THR A 289 -0.38 2.17 -12.13
CA THR A 289 -1.76 2.44 -11.69
C THR A 289 -2.52 1.19 -11.26
N PHE A 290 -1.96 0.42 -10.32
CA PHE A 290 -2.44 -0.90 -9.91
C PHE A 290 -3.98 -1.01 -9.96
N HIS A 291 -4.50 -1.91 -10.81
CA HIS A 291 -5.93 -2.01 -11.17
C HIS A 291 -6.44 -3.45 -11.17
N ALA A 292 -7.74 -3.63 -11.41
CA ALA A 292 -8.40 -4.94 -11.37
C ALA A 292 -7.75 -5.99 -12.31
N GLY A 293 -7.26 -5.59 -13.48
CA GLY A 293 -6.53 -6.49 -14.38
C GLY A 293 -5.25 -7.05 -13.76
N HIS A 294 -4.51 -6.23 -13.00
CA HIS A 294 -3.34 -6.72 -12.25
C HIS A 294 -3.73 -7.68 -11.12
N VAL A 295 -4.86 -7.41 -10.44
CA VAL A 295 -5.39 -8.31 -9.41
C VAL A 295 -5.73 -9.67 -10.00
N ASP A 296 -6.40 -9.70 -11.15
CA ASP A 296 -6.79 -10.94 -11.84
C ASP A 296 -5.56 -11.76 -12.26
N LEU A 297 -4.54 -11.09 -12.82
CA LEU A 297 -3.25 -11.72 -13.15
C LEU A 297 -2.60 -12.37 -11.92
N LEU A 298 -2.48 -11.61 -10.83
CA LEU A 298 -1.84 -12.11 -9.61
C LEU A 298 -2.65 -13.23 -8.93
N LYS A 299 -3.98 -13.16 -8.97
CA LYS A 299 -4.88 -14.21 -8.51
C LYS A 299 -4.71 -15.49 -9.32
N SER A 300 -4.60 -15.37 -10.64
CA SER A 300 -4.35 -16.48 -11.54
C SER A 300 -2.96 -17.09 -11.34
N ALA A 301 -1.94 -16.27 -11.12
CA ALA A 301 -0.60 -16.73 -10.76
C ALA A 301 -0.60 -17.50 -9.43
N ARG A 302 -1.32 -16.99 -8.42
CA ARG A 302 -1.50 -17.67 -7.12
C ARG A 302 -2.15 -19.06 -7.25
N ALA A 303 -3.01 -19.26 -8.22
CA ALA A 303 -3.63 -20.57 -8.47
C ALA A 303 -2.63 -21.63 -9.02
N LEU A 304 -1.48 -21.19 -9.54
CA LEU A 304 -0.43 -22.08 -10.08
C LEU A 304 0.65 -22.43 -9.05
N GLY A 305 0.71 -21.74 -7.92
CA GLY A 305 1.72 -21.99 -6.90
C GLY A 305 1.40 -21.42 -5.54
N THR A 306 2.24 -21.75 -4.57
CA THR A 306 2.04 -21.40 -3.16
C THR A 306 2.76 -20.11 -2.75
N PHE A 307 3.71 -19.65 -3.56
CA PHE A 307 4.50 -18.44 -3.32
C PHE A 307 4.63 -17.61 -4.59
N VAL A 308 4.15 -16.36 -4.60
CA VAL A 308 4.17 -15.49 -5.76
C VAL A 308 5.17 -14.36 -5.58
N ILE A 309 6.17 -14.32 -6.44
CA ILE A 309 7.15 -13.23 -6.55
C ILE A 309 6.77 -12.34 -7.71
N VAL A 310 6.70 -11.03 -7.47
CA VAL A 310 6.35 -10.05 -8.49
C VAL A 310 7.54 -9.15 -8.80
N GLY A 311 8.04 -9.21 -10.03
CA GLY A 311 9.07 -8.30 -10.56
C GLY A 311 8.45 -7.02 -11.09
N VAL A 312 8.67 -5.90 -10.42
CA VAL A 312 8.25 -4.57 -10.88
C VAL A 312 9.39 -3.93 -11.65
N HIS A 313 9.19 -3.70 -12.95
CA HIS A 313 10.22 -3.10 -13.82
C HIS A 313 10.57 -1.68 -13.38
N ASP A 314 11.80 -1.24 -13.59
CA ASP A 314 12.20 0.15 -13.36
C ASP A 314 11.50 1.10 -14.34
N ASP A 315 11.59 2.41 -14.07
CA ASP A 315 10.88 3.43 -14.86
C ASP A 315 11.47 3.55 -16.27
N ALA A 316 12.78 3.35 -16.44
CA ALA A 316 13.44 3.42 -17.75
C ALA A 316 13.02 2.25 -18.64
N ALA A 317 12.96 1.03 -18.10
CA ALA A 317 12.45 -0.14 -18.79
C ALA A 317 11.00 0.06 -19.21
N VAL A 318 10.13 0.52 -18.32
CA VAL A 318 8.71 0.79 -18.66
C VAL A 318 8.61 1.85 -19.75
N SER A 319 9.36 2.94 -19.66
CA SER A 319 9.38 3.99 -20.67
C SER A 319 9.80 3.46 -22.04
N SER A 320 10.71 2.49 -22.12
CA SER A 320 11.21 1.93 -23.37
C SER A 320 10.14 1.18 -24.17
N TYR A 321 9.27 0.40 -23.49
CA TYR A 321 8.24 -0.40 -24.17
C TYR A 321 6.83 0.18 -24.12
N ALA A 322 6.49 1.01 -23.14
CA ALA A 322 5.17 1.61 -23.02
C ALA A 322 5.08 3.01 -23.64
N GLY A 323 6.22 3.67 -23.81
CA GLY A 323 6.37 5.01 -24.39
C GLY A 323 6.90 6.04 -23.37
N ALA A 324 7.46 7.13 -23.87
CA ALA A 324 8.21 8.14 -23.11
C ALA A 324 7.42 8.81 -21.94
N HIS A 325 6.09 8.71 -21.93
CA HIS A 325 5.21 9.29 -20.91
C HIS A 325 4.72 8.28 -19.89
N TYR A 326 5.24 7.06 -19.92
CA TYR A 326 5.01 6.00 -18.96
C TYR A 326 6.31 5.64 -18.24
N PRO A 327 6.23 5.15 -17.00
CA PRO A 327 5.02 4.92 -16.19
C PRO A 327 4.43 6.24 -15.61
N ILE A 328 3.16 6.23 -15.24
CA ILE A 328 2.49 7.34 -14.54
C ILE A 328 2.99 7.43 -13.08
N LEU A 329 3.17 6.26 -12.46
CA LEU A 329 3.69 6.12 -11.09
C LEU A 329 5.14 5.63 -11.14
N ASN A 330 6.02 6.20 -10.31
CA ASN A 330 7.40 5.74 -10.23
C ASN A 330 7.50 4.32 -9.64
N VAL A 331 8.65 3.68 -9.80
CA VAL A 331 8.87 2.28 -9.39
C VAL A 331 8.53 2.03 -7.92
N ASN A 332 8.77 2.99 -7.03
CA ASN A 332 8.48 2.84 -5.62
C ASN A 332 6.96 2.86 -5.34
N GLU A 333 6.22 3.79 -5.98
CA GLU A 333 4.76 3.87 -5.87
C GLU A 333 4.11 2.59 -6.38
N ARG A 334 4.59 2.09 -7.54
CA ARG A 334 4.10 0.86 -8.18
C ARG A 334 4.38 -0.37 -7.31
N SER A 335 5.59 -0.48 -6.77
CA SER A 335 5.98 -1.58 -5.89
C SER A 335 5.16 -1.63 -4.61
N LEU A 336 4.89 -0.48 -3.96
CA LEU A 336 4.04 -0.42 -2.78
C LEU A 336 2.59 -0.82 -3.08
N GLY A 337 2.07 -0.49 -4.27
CA GLY A 337 0.76 -0.95 -4.74
C GLY A 337 0.69 -2.47 -4.82
N VAL A 338 1.70 -3.09 -5.44
CA VAL A 338 1.80 -4.56 -5.54
C VAL A 338 1.98 -5.21 -4.17
N MET A 339 2.85 -4.66 -3.31
CA MET A 339 3.06 -5.17 -1.94
C MET A 339 1.79 -5.14 -1.08
N ALA A 340 0.84 -4.28 -1.38
CA ALA A 340 -0.44 -4.24 -0.69
C ALA A 340 -1.39 -5.37 -1.09
N CYS A 341 -1.17 -6.01 -2.24
CA CYS A 341 -2.01 -7.09 -2.76
C CYS A 341 -1.74 -8.41 -2.00
N ARG A 342 -2.82 -9.07 -1.56
CA ARG A 342 -2.75 -10.38 -0.85
C ARG A 342 -2.27 -11.54 -1.72
N HIS A 343 -2.27 -11.36 -3.04
CA HIS A 343 -1.83 -12.38 -3.99
C HIS A 343 -0.34 -12.31 -4.33
N ALA A 344 0.39 -11.30 -3.83
CA ALA A 344 1.83 -11.15 -3.92
C ALA A 344 2.47 -11.43 -2.55
N ASP A 345 3.46 -12.34 -2.49
CA ASP A 345 4.20 -12.63 -1.26
C ASP A 345 5.49 -11.82 -1.18
N GLU A 346 6.19 -11.65 -2.32
CA GLU A 346 7.46 -10.93 -2.41
C GLU A 346 7.49 -10.05 -3.64
N VAL A 347 8.21 -8.92 -3.57
CA VAL A 347 8.33 -7.97 -4.69
C VAL A 347 9.81 -7.64 -4.95
N ILE A 348 10.23 -7.87 -6.20
CA ILE A 348 11.54 -7.42 -6.70
C ILE A 348 11.35 -6.01 -7.28
N ILE A 349 11.93 -5.02 -6.62
CA ILE A 349 11.86 -3.61 -7.05
C ILE A 349 12.95 -3.34 -8.09
N GLY A 350 12.58 -2.83 -9.26
CA GLY A 350 13.51 -2.63 -10.37
C GLY A 350 13.94 -3.93 -11.04
N ALA A 351 13.00 -4.88 -11.15
CA ALA A 351 13.26 -6.16 -11.82
C ALA A 351 13.64 -5.95 -13.29
N PRO A 352 14.54 -6.79 -13.84
CA PRO A 352 14.89 -6.73 -15.25
C PRO A 352 13.69 -7.08 -16.12
N GLU A 353 13.58 -6.43 -17.30
CA GLU A 353 12.55 -6.74 -18.28
C GLU A 353 12.69 -8.17 -18.82
N VAL A 354 13.94 -8.61 -19.06
CA VAL A 354 14.23 -9.94 -19.59
C VAL A 354 14.48 -10.90 -18.42
N VAL A 355 13.71 -11.99 -18.39
CA VAL A 355 13.87 -13.04 -17.38
C VAL A 355 15.14 -13.86 -17.66
N THR A 356 16.10 -13.81 -16.74
CA THR A 356 17.39 -14.50 -16.87
C THR A 356 17.40 -15.85 -16.16
N ARG A 357 18.34 -16.75 -16.56
CA ARG A 357 18.58 -18.01 -15.83
C ARG A 357 18.99 -17.80 -14.38
N ASP A 358 19.77 -16.76 -14.12
CA ASP A 358 20.26 -16.44 -12.77
C ASP A 358 19.11 -16.03 -11.85
N LEU A 359 18.15 -15.22 -12.35
CA LEU A 359 16.96 -14.86 -11.60
C LEU A 359 16.13 -16.10 -11.26
N LEU A 360 15.88 -16.97 -12.25
CA LEU A 360 15.12 -18.19 -12.05
C LEU A 360 15.76 -19.11 -11.03
N ALA A 361 17.08 -19.28 -11.09
CA ALA A 361 17.85 -20.11 -10.16
C ALA A 361 17.91 -19.50 -8.75
N THR A 362 18.12 -18.17 -8.65
CA THR A 362 18.24 -17.47 -7.37
C THR A 362 16.97 -17.60 -6.53
N PHE A 363 15.79 -17.54 -7.17
CA PHE A 363 14.50 -17.60 -6.49
C PHE A 363 13.83 -18.96 -6.60
N ASN A 364 14.50 -19.99 -7.13
CA ASN A 364 13.94 -21.34 -7.33
C ASN A 364 12.57 -21.30 -8.02
N VAL A 365 12.47 -20.54 -9.11
CA VAL A 365 11.21 -20.30 -9.82
C VAL A 365 10.73 -21.54 -10.55
N ALA A 366 9.53 -22.03 -10.20
CA ALA A 366 8.89 -23.19 -10.84
C ALA A 366 8.13 -22.79 -12.11
N PHE A 367 7.46 -21.63 -12.09
CA PHE A 367 6.71 -21.11 -13.23
C PHE A 367 6.91 -19.60 -13.40
N VAL A 368 7.00 -19.17 -14.65
CA VAL A 368 6.92 -17.74 -15.02
C VAL A 368 5.58 -17.52 -15.72
N VAL A 369 4.87 -16.50 -15.28
CA VAL A 369 3.51 -16.21 -15.73
C VAL A 369 3.45 -14.83 -16.37
N ALA A 370 2.82 -14.73 -17.53
CA ALA A 370 2.45 -13.48 -18.17
C ALA A 370 1.06 -13.57 -18.79
N GLU A 371 0.44 -12.41 -19.00
CA GLU A 371 -0.79 -12.34 -19.78
C GLU A 371 -0.55 -12.71 -21.25
N ASP A 372 -1.55 -13.31 -21.88
CA ASP A 372 -1.55 -13.58 -23.33
C ASP A 372 -1.36 -12.27 -24.09
N SER A 373 -0.28 -12.19 -24.85
CA SER A 373 0.06 -11.03 -25.68
C SER A 373 -0.95 -10.73 -26.80
N ALA A 374 -1.75 -11.72 -27.18
CA ALA A 374 -2.83 -11.55 -28.16
C ALA A 374 -3.96 -10.64 -27.65
N ALA A 375 -4.06 -10.44 -26.33
CA ALA A 375 -5.00 -9.50 -25.70
C ALA A 375 -4.52 -8.03 -25.75
N ARG A 376 -3.28 -7.77 -26.22
CA ARG A 376 -2.81 -6.39 -26.45
C ARG A 376 -3.55 -5.82 -27.67
N SER A 377 -4.06 -4.59 -27.53
CA SER A 377 -4.83 -3.89 -28.56
C SER A 377 -4.22 -4.06 -29.96
N PRO A 378 -5.01 -4.49 -30.97
CA PRO A 378 -4.52 -4.73 -32.32
C PRO A 378 -4.00 -3.48 -33.07
N ASN A 379 -4.19 -2.29 -32.49
CA ASN A 379 -3.81 -1.00 -33.06
C ASN A 379 -2.56 -0.34 -32.43
N ALA A 380 -1.82 -1.02 -31.56
CA ALA A 380 -0.54 -0.50 -31.12
C ALA A 380 0.49 -0.71 -32.24
N PRO A 381 1.18 0.35 -32.76
CA PRO A 381 2.28 0.15 -33.69
C PRO A 381 3.32 -0.71 -32.95
N ALA A 382 3.59 -1.90 -33.48
CA ALA A 382 4.64 -2.76 -32.96
C ALA A 382 5.97 -2.01 -33.13
N PRO A 383 6.67 -1.60 -32.07
CA PRO A 383 8.10 -1.36 -32.16
C PRO A 383 8.72 -2.70 -32.61
N ALA A 384 9.81 -2.62 -33.37
CA ALA A 384 10.60 -3.82 -33.71
C ALA A 384 10.83 -4.63 -32.42
N PRO A 385 10.57 -5.94 -32.40
CA PRO A 385 10.49 -6.70 -31.17
C PRO A 385 11.83 -6.60 -30.42
N PRO A 386 11.84 -6.09 -29.18
CA PRO A 386 12.90 -6.48 -28.29
C PRO A 386 12.86 -8.01 -28.18
N ALA A 387 14.01 -8.65 -27.97
CA ALA A 387 14.07 -10.09 -27.75
C ALA A 387 12.96 -10.48 -26.77
N ASP A 388 12.20 -11.56 -27.04
CA ASP A 388 11.11 -12.02 -26.16
C ASP A 388 11.58 -12.01 -24.70
N PRO A 389 11.00 -11.19 -23.81
CA PRO A 389 11.45 -11.10 -22.42
C PRO A 389 11.32 -12.45 -21.69
N ASN A 390 10.48 -13.35 -22.21
CA ASN A 390 10.23 -14.67 -21.67
C ASN A 390 10.90 -15.80 -22.48
N ALA A 391 11.88 -15.50 -23.35
CA ALA A 391 12.56 -16.50 -24.15
C ALA A 391 13.18 -17.63 -23.32
N VAL A 392 13.82 -17.29 -22.19
CA VAL A 392 14.45 -18.27 -21.30
C VAL A 392 13.42 -19.18 -20.62
N PRO A 393 12.38 -18.67 -19.95
CA PRO A 393 11.34 -19.53 -19.37
C PRO A 393 10.57 -20.36 -20.41
N ARG A 394 10.36 -19.83 -21.62
CA ARG A 394 9.77 -20.63 -22.74
C ARG A 394 10.66 -21.78 -23.13
N ALA A 395 11.96 -21.55 -23.29
CA ALA A 395 12.94 -22.60 -23.64
C ALA A 395 13.07 -23.67 -22.55
N LEU A 396 12.82 -23.31 -21.27
CA LEU A 396 12.83 -24.23 -20.13
C LEU A 396 11.49 -24.95 -19.92
N GLY A 397 10.43 -24.60 -20.68
CA GLY A 397 9.10 -25.20 -20.52
C GLY A 397 8.33 -24.77 -19.26
N ILE A 398 8.82 -23.75 -18.54
CA ILE A 398 8.23 -23.26 -17.29
C ILE A 398 7.38 -21.99 -17.48
N PHE A 399 7.25 -21.51 -18.71
CA PHE A 399 6.40 -20.36 -19.03
C PHE A 399 4.93 -20.77 -19.11
N ARG A 400 4.06 -19.97 -18.50
CA ARG A 400 2.61 -20.14 -18.54
C ARG A 400 1.97 -18.83 -19.01
N GLU A 401 1.20 -18.93 -20.07
CA GLU A 401 0.40 -17.83 -20.58
C GLU A 401 -1.00 -17.91 -19.98
N ILE A 402 -1.44 -16.81 -19.35
CA ILE A 402 -2.75 -16.74 -18.71
C ILE A 402 -3.65 -15.87 -19.58
N LYS A 403 -4.82 -16.40 -19.92
CA LYS A 403 -5.90 -15.60 -20.49
C LYS A 403 -6.44 -14.68 -19.40
N ARG A 404 -6.76 -13.45 -19.77
CA ARG A 404 -7.50 -12.57 -18.88
C ARG A 404 -8.79 -13.25 -18.44
N GLY A 405 -9.11 -13.12 -17.14
CA GLY A 405 -10.35 -13.65 -16.60
C GLY A 405 -11.56 -12.88 -17.10
N ASP A 406 -12.72 -13.49 -16.91
CA ASP A 406 -14.03 -12.86 -17.22
C ASP A 406 -14.53 -12.01 -16.03
N GLY A 407 -13.68 -11.75 -15.03
CA GLY A 407 -14.02 -10.97 -13.84
C GLY A 407 -14.28 -9.50 -14.18
N PRO A 408 -15.11 -8.80 -13.38
CA PRO A 408 -15.39 -7.39 -13.58
C PRO A 408 -14.10 -6.55 -13.58
N GLY A 409 -13.82 -5.84 -14.66
CA GLY A 409 -12.64 -5.01 -14.84
C GLY A 409 -11.33 -5.78 -15.11
N ALA A 410 -11.39 -7.09 -15.39
CA ALA A 410 -10.21 -7.87 -15.75
C ALA A 410 -9.52 -7.38 -17.04
N ASP A 411 -10.26 -6.74 -17.92
CA ASP A 411 -9.80 -6.17 -19.20
C ASP A 411 -9.23 -4.74 -19.09
N ILE A 412 -9.35 -4.10 -17.92
CA ILE A 412 -8.86 -2.73 -17.72
C ILE A 412 -7.33 -2.66 -17.81
N THR A 413 -6.83 -1.59 -18.42
CA THR A 413 -5.40 -1.28 -18.54
C THR A 413 -5.11 0.14 -18.11
N THR A 414 -3.84 0.44 -17.78
CA THR A 414 -3.39 1.82 -17.52
C THR A 414 -3.75 2.78 -18.67
N LYS A 415 -3.64 2.32 -19.92
CA LYS A 415 -4.01 3.12 -21.11
C LYS A 415 -5.50 3.44 -21.13
N GLU A 416 -6.34 2.47 -20.82
CA GLU A 416 -7.78 2.67 -20.73
C GLU A 416 -8.13 3.68 -19.64
N ILE A 417 -7.49 3.59 -18.46
CA ILE A 417 -7.67 4.55 -17.36
C ILE A 417 -7.30 5.95 -17.81
N VAL A 418 -6.16 6.11 -18.51
CA VAL A 418 -5.73 7.40 -19.06
C VAL A 418 -6.73 7.93 -20.08
N SER A 419 -7.26 7.07 -20.98
CA SER A 419 -8.27 7.44 -21.98
C SER A 419 -9.53 8.01 -21.33
N ARG A 420 -10.08 7.31 -20.34
CA ARG A 420 -11.26 7.76 -19.57
C ARG A 420 -11.07 9.15 -18.94
N ILE A 421 -9.86 9.41 -18.41
CA ILE A 421 -9.53 10.71 -17.79
C ILE A 421 -9.43 11.80 -18.87
N VAL A 422 -8.80 11.49 -20.02
CA VAL A 422 -8.64 12.45 -21.12
C VAL A 422 -9.98 12.80 -21.75
N GLU A 423 -10.85 11.82 -21.97
CA GLU A 423 -12.19 12.00 -22.53
C GLU A 423 -13.07 12.87 -21.63
N ASN A 424 -12.88 12.78 -20.33
CA ASN A 424 -13.63 13.55 -19.31
C ASN A 424 -12.79 14.65 -18.67
N ARG A 425 -11.76 15.14 -19.33
CA ARG A 425 -10.77 16.12 -18.80
C ARG A 425 -11.40 17.28 -18.03
N ALA A 426 -12.38 17.96 -18.63
CA ALA A 426 -13.01 19.14 -18.03
C ALA A 426 -13.67 18.82 -16.69
N ALA A 427 -14.32 17.65 -16.58
CA ALA A 427 -14.96 17.21 -15.34
C ALA A 427 -13.92 16.91 -14.23
N PHE A 428 -12.80 16.30 -14.60
CA PHE A 428 -11.72 15.98 -13.63
C PHE A 428 -10.93 17.24 -13.22
N GLU A 429 -10.66 18.17 -14.14
CA GLU A 429 -10.04 19.46 -13.82
C GLU A 429 -10.92 20.27 -12.85
N GLU A 430 -12.23 20.34 -13.08
CA GLU A 430 -13.18 21.01 -12.18
C GLU A 430 -13.30 20.31 -10.82
N ARG A 431 -13.34 18.98 -10.79
CA ARG A 431 -13.33 18.19 -9.55
C ARG A 431 -12.07 18.49 -8.72
N ASN A 432 -10.90 18.50 -9.38
CA ASN A 432 -9.63 18.76 -8.72
C ASN A 432 -9.56 20.19 -8.18
N LYS A 433 -10.05 21.19 -8.93
CA LYS A 433 -10.12 22.58 -8.50
C LYS A 433 -11.01 22.76 -7.27
N ARG A 434 -12.21 22.15 -7.27
CA ARG A 434 -13.14 22.19 -6.11
C ARG A 434 -12.51 21.56 -4.87
N LYS A 435 -11.87 20.41 -5.01
CA LYS A 435 -11.20 19.73 -3.90
C LYS A 435 -10.06 20.60 -3.33
N GLY A 436 -9.19 21.17 -4.17
CA GLY A 436 -8.11 22.06 -3.73
C GLY A 436 -8.62 23.29 -2.98
N ALA A 437 -9.70 23.91 -3.46
CA ALA A 437 -10.31 25.05 -2.78
C ALA A 437 -10.91 24.67 -1.41
N SER A 438 -11.56 23.53 -1.31
CA SER A 438 -12.12 23.02 -0.06
C SER A 438 -11.03 22.67 0.96
N GLU A 439 -9.97 22.00 0.54
CA GLU A 439 -8.81 21.70 1.41
C GLU A 439 -8.12 22.99 1.88
N ALA A 440 -7.88 23.95 1.01
CA ALA A 440 -7.26 25.24 1.37
C ALA A 440 -8.09 25.95 2.44
N LYS A 441 -9.40 26.09 2.24
CA LYS A 441 -10.31 26.70 3.21
C LYS A 441 -10.31 25.99 4.56
N TYR A 442 -10.28 24.67 4.57
CA TYR A 442 -10.22 23.90 5.82
C TYR A 442 -8.92 24.19 6.58
N TYR A 443 -7.77 24.18 5.91
CA TYR A 443 -6.50 24.48 6.56
C TYR A 443 -6.38 25.92 7.02
N GLU A 444 -7.00 26.88 6.31
CA GLU A 444 -7.12 28.25 6.79
C GLU A 444 -7.90 28.34 8.10
N LEU A 445 -9.08 27.70 8.19
CA LEU A 445 -9.91 27.68 9.39
C LEU A 445 -9.23 26.93 10.56
N LYS A 446 -8.53 25.83 10.26
CA LYS A 446 -7.75 25.10 11.27
C LYS A 446 -6.60 25.92 11.82
N ASN A 447 -5.87 26.64 10.97
CA ASN A 447 -4.77 27.51 11.39
C ASN A 447 -5.28 28.76 12.14
N ALA A 448 -6.49 29.22 11.85
CA ALA A 448 -7.15 30.29 12.58
C ALA A 448 -7.69 29.85 13.96
N GLY A 449 -7.66 28.57 14.27
CA GLY A 449 -8.22 28.02 15.53
C GLY A 449 -9.75 27.98 15.57
N GLU A 450 -10.40 28.13 14.41
CA GLU A 450 -11.87 28.08 14.29
C GLU A 450 -12.41 26.65 14.18
N ILE A 451 -11.52 25.68 13.92
CA ILE A 451 -11.81 24.24 13.92
C ILE A 451 -10.86 23.57 14.90
N GLU A 452 -11.39 22.88 15.91
CA GLU A 452 -10.59 22.08 16.84
C GLU A 452 -9.82 20.99 16.07
N SER A 453 -8.49 20.98 16.23
CA SER A 453 -7.70 19.80 15.86
C SER A 453 -8.21 18.64 16.69
N ALA A 454 -8.59 17.52 16.06
CA ALA A 454 -8.78 16.27 16.75
C ALA A 454 -7.50 16.01 17.56
N THR A 455 -7.57 16.26 18.88
CA THR A 455 -6.44 16.15 19.81
C THR A 455 -5.96 14.70 19.81
N GLU A 456 -4.65 14.56 19.70
CA GLU A 456 -3.92 13.37 20.06
C GLU A 456 -4.23 13.01 21.52
N GLU A 457 -4.95 11.94 21.78
CA GLU A 457 -4.92 11.14 23.00
C GLU A 457 -4.67 9.67 22.66
#